data_e86a9f10f047faffb3e407c988849875
#
_entry.id   e86a9f10f047faffb3e407c988849875
#
_cell.length_a   1.000
_cell.length_b   1.000
_cell.length_c   1.000
_cell.angle_alpha   90.00
_cell.angle_beta   90.00
_cell.angle_gamma   90.00
#
_symmetry.space_group_name_H-M   'P 1'
#
loop_
_entity.id
_entity.type
_entity.pdbx_description
1 polymer ?
#
loop_
_entity_poly.entity_id
_entity_poly.type
_entity_poly.pdbx_seq_one_letter_code
_entity_poly.pdbx_strand_id
1 'polypeptide(L)'
;HLKYCVISNDSDIIWYDIIDFEFWKEYKKFKNVVININSVYSKKNHHTENYFTMSAEMCDCFDNRADGVDYIVKQIIESKYPSYIFTKNGFQNSLKINKASFKYIGSFNWYATALYISSLFSDIIAIDFGSTTCDFLIIKNGKIKNKRTSDITGLQSHELLYTGCAR
;
A
#
# COMPACT_ATOMS: atom_id res chain seq x y z
N HIS A 1 9.11 -8.14 -0.42
CA HIS A 1 8.01 -9.05 -0.08
C HIS A 1 6.67 -8.46 -0.51
N LEU A 2 5.75 -9.33 -0.93
CA LEU A 2 4.33 -8.99 -1.13
C LEU A 2 3.54 -9.60 0.03
N LYS A 3 2.82 -8.75 0.76
CA LYS A 3 1.96 -9.17 1.88
C LYS A 3 0.52 -9.10 1.43
N TYR A 4 -0.28 -10.11 1.75
CA TYR A 4 -1.70 -10.09 1.48
C TYR A 4 -2.51 -10.78 2.57
N CYS A 5 -3.78 -10.40 2.68
CA CYS A 5 -4.76 -11.11 3.46
C CYS A 5 -6.07 -11.27 2.66
N VAL A 6 -6.79 -12.31 2.93
CA VAL A 6 -8.13 -12.58 2.41
C VAL A 6 -9.12 -12.37 3.53
N ILE A 7 -10.10 -11.53 3.28
CA ILE A 7 -11.09 -11.12 4.29
C ILE A 7 -12.47 -11.49 3.77
N SER A 8 -13.34 -12.04 4.63
CA SER A 8 -14.75 -12.29 4.34
C SER A 8 -15.55 -10.98 4.27
N ASN A 9 -16.78 -11.06 3.77
CA ASN A 9 -17.72 -9.93 3.81
C ASN A 9 -18.05 -9.48 5.25
N ASP A 10 -17.93 -10.40 6.22
CA ASP A 10 -18.13 -10.12 7.65
C ASP A 10 -16.86 -9.57 8.33
N SER A 11 -15.85 -9.23 7.54
CA SER A 11 -14.55 -8.69 8.00
C SER A 11 -13.66 -9.68 8.76
N ASP A 12 -13.93 -10.98 8.68
CA ASP A 12 -13.07 -12.00 9.26
C ASP A 12 -11.87 -12.27 8.36
N ILE A 13 -10.69 -12.35 8.93
CA ILE A 13 -9.49 -12.77 8.20
C ILE A 13 -9.57 -14.28 7.96
N ILE A 14 -9.73 -14.67 6.69
CA ILE A 14 -9.77 -16.07 6.27
C ILE A 14 -8.36 -16.62 6.11
N TRP A 15 -7.47 -15.81 5.56
CA TRP A 15 -6.09 -16.19 5.28
C TRP A 15 -5.18 -14.98 5.19
N TYR A 16 -3.92 -15.15 5.51
CA TYR A 16 -2.87 -14.15 5.25
C TYR A 16 -1.56 -14.85 4.91
N ASP A 17 -0.72 -14.21 4.11
CA ASP A 17 0.58 -14.73 3.75
C ASP A 17 1.55 -13.61 3.35
N ILE A 18 2.83 -13.95 3.35
CA ILE A 18 3.93 -13.10 2.92
C ILE A 18 4.69 -13.86 1.85
N ILE A 19 4.55 -13.42 0.60
CA ILE A 19 5.28 -14.00 -0.52
C ILE A 19 6.67 -13.35 -0.58
N ASP A 20 7.70 -14.17 -0.64
CA ASP A 20 9.04 -13.68 -0.94
C ASP A 20 9.08 -13.23 -2.41
N PHE A 21 8.99 -11.94 -2.59
CA PHE A 21 8.90 -11.30 -3.89
C PHE A 21 9.80 -10.06 -3.90
N GLU A 22 10.98 -10.21 -4.47
CA GLU A 22 11.93 -9.11 -4.65
C GLU A 22 11.45 -8.23 -5.80
N PHE A 23 10.54 -7.28 -5.51
CA PHE A 23 9.87 -6.47 -6.53
C PHE A 23 10.85 -5.83 -7.52
N TRP A 24 11.97 -5.32 -7.06
CA TRP A 24 12.99 -4.68 -7.88
C TRP A 24 13.64 -5.61 -8.92
N LYS A 25 13.67 -6.92 -8.66
CA LYS A 25 14.13 -7.95 -9.62
C LYS A 25 13.00 -8.52 -10.47
N GLU A 26 11.85 -8.71 -9.85
CA GLU A 26 10.78 -9.54 -10.39
C GLU A 26 9.52 -8.74 -10.77
N TYR A 27 9.59 -7.41 -10.81
CA TYR A 27 8.43 -6.53 -11.06
C TYR A 27 7.59 -6.93 -12.28
N LYS A 28 8.23 -7.51 -13.32
CA LYS A 28 7.53 -8.02 -14.52
C LYS A 28 6.60 -9.20 -14.25
N LYS A 29 6.81 -9.92 -13.14
CA LYS A 29 5.97 -11.05 -12.71
C LYS A 29 4.80 -10.63 -11.82
N PHE A 30 4.75 -9.35 -11.40
CA PHE A 30 3.79 -8.87 -10.40
C PHE A 30 2.33 -9.18 -10.78
N LYS A 31 1.94 -8.92 -12.02
CA LYS A 31 0.60 -9.27 -12.55
C LYS A 31 0.26 -10.75 -12.34
N ASN A 32 1.20 -11.64 -12.65
CA ASN A 32 0.98 -13.09 -12.52
C ASN A 32 0.82 -13.50 -11.06
N VAL A 33 1.55 -12.85 -10.13
CA VAL A 33 1.38 -13.09 -8.70
C VAL A 33 -0.03 -12.71 -8.25
N VAL A 34 -0.53 -11.53 -8.67
CA VAL A 34 -1.90 -11.09 -8.38
C VAL A 34 -2.92 -12.07 -8.94
N ILE A 35 -2.75 -12.53 -10.19
CA ILE A 35 -3.62 -13.53 -10.82
C ILE A 35 -3.61 -14.84 -10.03
N ASN A 36 -2.44 -15.34 -9.65
CA ASN A 36 -2.29 -16.59 -8.91
C ASN A 36 -2.99 -16.53 -7.56
N ILE A 37 -2.79 -15.48 -6.79
CA ILE A 37 -3.49 -15.28 -5.51
C ILE A 37 -5.01 -15.34 -5.72
N ASN A 38 -5.52 -14.54 -6.64
CA ASN A 38 -6.95 -14.49 -6.92
C ASN A 38 -7.50 -15.82 -7.41
N SER A 39 -6.77 -16.57 -8.24
CA SER A 39 -7.21 -17.84 -8.79
C SER A 39 -7.47 -18.92 -7.73
N VAL A 40 -6.75 -18.85 -6.60
CA VAL A 40 -6.94 -19.77 -5.46
C VAL A 40 -8.30 -19.53 -4.79
N TYR A 41 -8.69 -18.27 -4.64
CA TYR A 41 -9.87 -17.87 -3.87
C TYR A 41 -11.13 -17.69 -4.75
N SER A 42 -10.97 -17.36 -6.04
CA SER A 42 -12.10 -17.19 -6.98
C SER A 42 -12.74 -18.51 -7.43
N LYS A 43 -12.08 -19.66 -7.27
CA LYS A 43 -12.58 -20.98 -7.71
C LYS A 43 -13.90 -21.44 -7.06
N LYS A 44 -14.39 -20.73 -6.04
CA LYS A 44 -15.59 -21.07 -5.27
C LYS A 44 -16.81 -20.20 -5.58
N ASN A 45 -16.91 -19.60 -6.78
CA ASN A 45 -17.99 -18.66 -7.16
C ASN A 45 -18.09 -17.41 -6.27
N HIS A 46 -17.02 -17.03 -5.59
CA HIS A 46 -16.99 -15.80 -4.82
C HIS A 46 -16.51 -14.64 -5.70
N HIS A 47 -17.24 -13.55 -5.68
CA HIS A 47 -16.80 -12.31 -6.27
C HIS A 47 -15.67 -11.75 -5.39
N THR A 48 -14.43 -11.79 -5.89
CA THR A 48 -13.27 -11.23 -5.16
C THR A 48 -12.97 -9.84 -5.67
N GLU A 49 -12.82 -8.90 -4.75
CA GLU A 49 -12.30 -7.56 -5.01
C GLU A 49 -10.94 -7.41 -4.34
N ASN A 50 -10.04 -6.68 -4.98
CA ASN A 50 -8.71 -6.44 -4.46
C ASN A 50 -8.55 -5.01 -3.97
N TYR A 51 -7.92 -4.85 -2.82
CA TYR A 51 -7.62 -3.57 -2.22
C TYR A 51 -6.11 -3.46 -2.00
N PHE A 52 -5.46 -2.53 -2.68
CA PHE A 52 -4.01 -2.38 -2.68
C PHE A 52 -3.56 -1.14 -1.92
N THR A 53 -2.57 -1.31 -1.04
CA THR A 53 -1.66 -0.24 -0.65
C THR A 53 -0.34 -0.43 -1.38
N MET A 54 0.39 0.65 -1.66
CA MET A 54 1.57 0.63 -2.49
C MET A 54 2.78 1.13 -1.71
N SER A 55 3.91 0.44 -1.83
CA SER A 55 5.21 0.83 -1.25
C SER A 55 6.39 0.51 -2.16
N ALA A 56 6.13 -0.03 -3.36
CA ALA A 56 7.17 -0.46 -4.31
C ALA A 56 7.38 0.53 -5.46
N GLU A 57 6.64 1.63 -5.49
CA GLU A 57 6.72 2.65 -6.55
C GLU A 57 8.04 3.42 -6.58
N MET A 58 8.81 3.33 -5.50
CA MET A 58 10.15 3.94 -5.38
C MET A 58 11.29 2.94 -5.55
N CYS A 59 10.99 1.71 -6.05
CA CYS A 59 12.03 0.72 -6.34
C CYS A 59 12.98 1.21 -7.44
N ASP A 60 14.26 0.84 -7.32
CA ASP A 60 15.35 1.25 -8.24
C ASP A 60 15.15 0.76 -9.69
N CYS A 61 14.14 -0.08 -9.95
CA CYS A 61 13.75 -0.50 -11.30
C CYS A 61 12.93 0.56 -12.05
N PHE A 62 12.61 1.69 -11.43
CA PHE A 62 11.87 2.80 -12.03
C PHE A 62 12.69 4.08 -12.00
N ASP A 63 12.59 4.89 -13.05
CA ASP A 63 13.33 6.16 -13.15
C ASP A 63 12.82 7.21 -12.16
N ASN A 64 11.54 7.15 -11.81
CA ASN A 64 10.91 8.03 -10.84
C ASN A 64 9.63 7.41 -10.26
N ARG A 65 9.09 8.02 -9.21
CA ARG A 65 7.87 7.59 -8.53
C ARG A 65 6.66 7.48 -9.45
N ALA A 66 6.49 8.42 -10.37
CA ALA A 66 5.32 8.43 -11.24
C ALA A 66 5.32 7.23 -12.19
N ASP A 67 6.49 6.84 -12.69
CA ASP A 67 6.66 5.65 -13.53
C ASP A 67 6.38 4.37 -12.73
N GLY A 68 6.84 4.31 -11.48
CA GLY A 68 6.54 3.19 -10.59
C GLY A 68 5.05 3.04 -10.31
N VAL A 69 4.36 4.15 -9.98
CA VAL A 69 2.91 4.15 -9.77
C VAL A 69 2.19 3.73 -11.05
N ASP A 70 2.53 4.32 -12.20
CA ASP A 70 1.91 4.00 -13.50
C ASP A 70 2.07 2.52 -13.84
N TYR A 71 3.28 1.98 -13.67
CA TYR A 71 3.57 0.58 -13.94
C TYR A 71 2.72 -0.34 -13.06
N ILE A 72 2.74 -0.13 -11.75
CA ILE A 72 2.02 -0.99 -10.79
C ILE A 72 0.51 -0.93 -11.04
N VAL A 73 -0.05 0.27 -11.26
CA VAL A 73 -1.46 0.46 -11.59
C VAL A 73 -1.84 -0.30 -12.85
N LYS A 74 -1.04 -0.21 -13.93
CA LYS A 74 -1.25 -0.96 -15.17
C LYS A 74 -1.25 -2.46 -14.94
N GLN A 75 -0.30 -2.99 -14.17
CA GLN A 75 -0.25 -4.42 -13.86
C GLN A 75 -1.47 -4.90 -13.07
N ILE A 76 -1.98 -4.08 -12.15
CA ILE A 76 -3.21 -4.35 -11.40
C ILE A 76 -4.41 -4.38 -12.36
N ILE A 77 -4.56 -3.40 -13.25
CA ILE A 77 -5.65 -3.34 -14.24
C ILE A 77 -5.58 -4.57 -15.18
N GLU A 78 -4.40 -4.89 -15.67
CA GLU A 78 -4.18 -6.02 -16.57
C GLU A 78 -4.42 -7.39 -15.91
N SER A 79 -4.47 -7.47 -14.60
CA SER A 79 -4.85 -8.70 -13.88
C SER A 79 -6.33 -9.04 -14.09
N LYS A 80 -7.14 -8.07 -14.52
CA LYS A 80 -8.59 -8.18 -14.84
C LYS A 80 -9.49 -8.50 -13.64
N TYR A 81 -8.99 -8.41 -12.43
CA TYR A 81 -9.82 -8.49 -11.22
C TYR A 81 -10.29 -7.09 -10.80
N PRO A 82 -11.53 -6.95 -10.29
CA PRO A 82 -11.98 -5.71 -9.68
C PRO A 82 -10.99 -5.26 -8.62
N SER A 83 -10.44 -4.06 -8.77
CA SER A 83 -9.33 -3.62 -7.94
C SER A 83 -9.46 -2.16 -7.56
N TYR A 84 -9.11 -1.87 -6.31
CA TYR A 84 -9.11 -0.54 -5.71
C TYR A 84 -7.71 -0.24 -5.17
N ILE A 85 -7.26 0.98 -5.38
CA ILE A 85 -5.95 1.44 -4.94
C ILE A 85 -6.14 2.50 -3.86
N PHE A 86 -5.43 2.36 -2.78
CA PHE A 86 -5.44 3.30 -1.68
C PHE A 86 -4.77 4.61 -2.10
N THR A 87 -5.46 5.70 -1.84
CA THR A 87 -4.99 7.06 -2.08
C THR A 87 -5.13 7.88 -0.79
N LYS A 88 -4.59 9.09 -0.77
CA LYS A 88 -4.83 10.04 0.34
C LYS A 88 -6.32 10.25 0.65
N ASN A 89 -7.19 10.08 -0.35
CA ASN A 89 -8.63 10.31 -0.23
C ASN A 89 -9.44 9.00 -0.05
N GLY A 90 -8.78 7.90 0.33
CA GLY A 90 -9.38 6.57 0.45
C GLY A 90 -9.19 5.72 -0.80
N PHE A 91 -9.88 4.59 -0.87
CA PHE A 91 -9.78 3.66 -1.98
C PHE A 91 -10.47 4.19 -3.24
N GLN A 92 -9.77 4.14 -4.36
CA GLN A 92 -10.30 4.47 -5.69
C GLN A 92 -10.22 3.26 -6.61
N ASN A 93 -11.26 3.07 -7.43
CA ASN A 93 -11.25 2.04 -8.47
C ASN A 93 -10.04 2.24 -9.40
N SER A 94 -9.29 1.17 -9.66
CA SER A 94 -8.06 1.22 -10.43
C SER A 94 -8.23 1.79 -11.83
N LEU A 95 -9.38 1.55 -12.48
CA LEU A 95 -9.70 2.09 -13.80
C LEU A 95 -9.91 3.62 -13.83
N LYS A 96 -10.14 4.24 -12.67
CA LYS A 96 -10.29 5.70 -12.54
C LYS A 96 -8.98 6.42 -12.19
N ILE A 97 -7.92 5.66 -11.93
CA ILE A 97 -6.61 6.23 -11.61
C ILE A 97 -6.00 6.80 -12.90
N ASN A 98 -5.51 8.02 -12.81
CA ASN A 98 -4.82 8.72 -13.89
C ASN A 98 -3.56 9.42 -13.34
N LYS A 99 -2.75 10.00 -14.23
CA LYS A 99 -1.48 10.64 -13.84
C LYS A 99 -1.63 11.75 -12.79
N ALA A 100 -2.76 12.48 -12.78
CA ALA A 100 -3.01 13.50 -11.76
C ALA A 100 -3.23 12.91 -10.35
N SER A 101 -3.64 11.62 -10.28
CA SER A 101 -3.85 10.89 -9.03
C SER A 101 -2.55 10.37 -8.42
N PHE A 102 -1.47 10.24 -9.20
CA PHE A 102 -0.24 9.56 -8.77
C PHE A 102 0.39 10.19 -7.51
N LYS A 103 0.33 11.49 -7.37
CA LYS A 103 0.80 12.22 -6.18
C LYS A 103 0.03 11.91 -4.90
N TYR A 104 -1.15 11.29 -5.00
CA TYR A 104 -1.99 10.90 -3.87
C TYR A 104 -1.91 9.39 -3.58
N ILE A 105 -1.12 8.64 -4.34
CA ILE A 105 -0.94 7.19 -4.21
C ILE A 105 0.43 6.88 -3.61
N GLY A 106 1.49 7.35 -4.24
CA GLY A 106 2.84 7.09 -3.80
C GLY A 106 3.12 7.65 -2.40
N SER A 107 3.83 6.87 -1.57
CA SER A 107 4.20 7.20 -0.19
C SER A 107 3.01 7.45 0.75
N PHE A 108 1.86 6.79 0.52
CA PHE A 108 0.68 6.88 1.40
C PHE A 108 0.30 5.56 2.09
N ASN A 109 1.12 4.51 1.98
CA ASN A 109 0.91 3.25 2.69
C ASN A 109 0.82 3.46 4.23
N TRP A 110 1.68 4.28 4.80
CA TRP A 110 1.65 4.64 6.21
C TRP A 110 0.31 5.27 6.64
N TYR A 111 -0.35 6.00 5.75
CA TYR A 111 -1.63 6.64 6.03
C TYR A 111 -2.76 5.63 6.20
N ALA A 112 -2.73 4.52 5.46
CA ALA A 112 -3.67 3.42 5.66
C ALA A 112 -3.53 2.81 7.07
N THR A 113 -2.29 2.59 7.52
CA THR A 113 -2.00 2.14 8.90
C THR A 113 -2.48 3.15 9.93
N ALA A 114 -2.23 4.45 9.71
CA ALA A 114 -2.66 5.51 10.61
C ALA A 114 -4.20 5.60 10.71
N LEU A 115 -4.93 5.43 9.59
CA LEU A 115 -6.39 5.39 9.58
C LEU A 115 -6.92 4.22 10.42
N TYR A 116 -6.34 3.03 10.26
CA TYR A 116 -6.72 1.86 11.05
C TYR A 116 -6.48 2.10 12.54
N ILE A 117 -5.30 2.58 12.92
CA ILE A 117 -4.97 2.88 14.32
C ILE A 117 -5.90 3.96 14.89
N SER A 118 -6.25 4.99 14.10
CA SER A 118 -7.15 6.05 14.55
C SER A 118 -8.59 5.59 14.79
N SER A 119 -8.99 4.44 14.21
CA SER A 119 -10.28 3.82 14.51
C SER A 119 -10.31 3.06 15.83
N LEU A 120 -9.13 2.69 16.36
CA LEU A 120 -8.98 1.94 17.59
C LEU A 120 -8.64 2.82 18.80
N PHE A 121 -7.91 3.91 18.57
CA PHE A 121 -7.36 4.75 19.64
C PHE A 121 -7.62 6.24 19.36
N SER A 122 -8.05 6.97 20.39
CA SER A 122 -8.28 8.41 20.29
C SER A 122 -7.00 9.22 20.41
N ASP A 123 -6.06 8.79 21.26
CA ASP A 123 -4.83 9.52 21.55
C ASP A 123 -3.67 8.53 21.68
N ILE A 124 -2.78 8.51 20.68
CA ILE A 124 -1.62 7.61 20.64
C ILE A 124 -0.54 8.16 19.68
N ILE A 125 0.71 7.81 19.98
CA ILE A 125 1.80 7.82 19.02
C ILE A 125 2.15 6.36 18.74
N ALA A 126 1.92 5.92 17.51
CA ALA A 126 2.32 4.60 17.03
C ALA A 126 3.62 4.72 16.23
N ILE A 127 4.46 3.71 16.36
CA ILE A 127 5.74 3.64 15.65
C ILE A 127 5.70 2.42 14.75
N ASP A 128 5.78 2.64 13.43
CA ASP A 128 5.93 1.58 12.43
C ASP A 128 7.42 1.46 12.06
N PHE A 129 8.05 0.39 12.55
CA PHE A 129 9.48 0.18 12.41
C PHE A 129 9.75 -0.80 11.27
N GLY A 130 10.07 -0.25 10.10
CA GLY A 130 10.41 -1.03 8.91
C GLY A 130 11.91 -1.31 8.78
N SER A 131 12.28 -2.05 7.75
CA SER A 131 13.70 -2.38 7.43
C SER A 131 14.51 -1.18 6.96
N THR A 132 13.87 -0.15 6.44
CA THR A 132 14.50 1.04 5.86
C THR A 132 14.11 2.30 6.62
N THR A 133 12.85 2.42 7.03
CA THR A 133 12.27 3.61 7.62
C THR A 133 11.59 3.31 8.94
N CYS A 134 11.52 4.33 9.78
CA CYS A 134 10.71 4.35 10.98
C CYS A 134 9.70 5.49 10.85
N ASP A 135 8.42 5.14 10.87
CA ASP A 135 7.30 6.06 10.71
C ASP A 135 6.64 6.36 12.06
N PHE A 136 6.48 7.64 12.39
CA PHE A 136 5.78 8.09 13.58
C PHE A 136 4.36 8.52 13.22
N LEU A 137 3.36 7.79 13.69
CA LEU A 137 1.95 8.02 13.43
C LEU A 137 1.33 8.69 14.65
N ILE A 138 0.87 9.94 14.48
CA ILE A 138 0.37 10.77 15.58
C ILE A 138 -1.14 10.87 15.47
N ILE A 139 -1.84 10.25 16.40
CA ILE A 139 -3.30 10.29 16.53
C ILE A 139 -3.65 11.14 17.75
N LYS A 140 -4.56 12.09 17.58
CA LYS A 140 -5.10 12.91 18.66
C LYS A 140 -6.58 13.20 18.44
N ASN A 141 -7.41 12.93 19.45
CA ASN A 141 -8.87 13.01 19.38
C ASN A 141 -9.43 12.19 18.19
N GLY A 142 -8.93 10.96 17.97
CA GLY A 142 -9.33 10.08 16.88
C GLY A 142 -8.97 10.60 15.47
N LYS A 143 -8.08 11.59 15.37
CA LYS A 143 -7.67 12.19 14.09
C LYS A 143 -6.18 12.11 13.89
N ILE A 144 -5.77 11.77 12.67
CA ILE A 144 -4.36 11.78 12.26
C ILE A 144 -3.86 13.22 12.25
N LYS A 145 -2.75 13.48 12.93
CA LYS A 145 -2.10 14.79 13.06
C LYS A 145 -0.84 14.94 12.22
N ASN A 146 -0.41 13.89 11.58
CA ASN A 146 0.72 13.94 10.67
C ASN A 146 0.51 14.96 9.56
N LYS A 147 1.56 15.72 9.24
CA LYS A 147 1.53 16.80 8.23
C LYS A 147 2.18 16.38 6.92
N ARG A 148 2.93 15.28 6.92
CA ARG A 148 3.71 14.83 5.77
C ARG A 148 2.82 14.46 4.59
N THR A 149 3.32 14.74 3.39
CA THR A 149 2.72 14.36 2.11
C THR A 149 3.70 13.61 1.21
N SER A 150 4.93 13.45 1.68
CA SER A 150 6.02 12.71 1.02
C SER A 150 7.07 12.33 2.06
N ASP A 151 8.03 11.49 1.69
CA ASP A 151 9.15 11.14 2.57
C ASP A 151 9.99 12.37 2.95
N ILE A 152 10.24 13.28 1.98
CA ILE A 152 10.99 14.52 2.25
C ILE A 152 10.28 15.36 3.32
N THR A 153 8.97 15.57 3.17
CA THR A 153 8.22 16.34 4.17
C THR A 153 8.11 15.61 5.50
N GLY A 154 8.12 14.26 5.49
CA GLY A 154 8.16 13.44 6.69
C GLY A 154 9.47 13.58 7.46
N LEU A 155 10.61 13.60 6.77
CA LEU A 155 11.92 13.90 7.36
C LEU A 155 11.97 15.31 7.96
N GLN A 156 11.47 16.31 7.23
CA GLN A 156 11.44 17.70 7.68
C GLN A 156 10.55 17.92 8.90
N SER A 157 9.45 17.19 9.01
CA SER A 157 8.51 17.27 10.15
C SER A 157 8.84 16.30 11.29
N HIS A 158 9.95 15.54 11.19
CA HIS A 158 10.36 14.51 12.15
C HIS A 158 9.30 13.40 12.33
N GLU A 159 8.50 13.16 11.31
CA GLU A 159 7.49 12.10 11.28
C GLU A 159 8.00 10.83 10.59
N LEU A 160 9.18 10.90 10.02
CA LEU A 160 9.87 9.80 9.34
C LEU A 160 11.38 9.88 9.64
N LEU A 161 11.99 8.72 9.89
CA LEU A 161 13.43 8.57 9.98
C LEU A 161 13.89 7.44 9.05
N TYR A 162 15.03 7.61 8.41
CA TYR A 162 15.73 6.51 7.76
C TYR A 162 16.64 5.86 8.81
N THR A 163 16.30 4.63 9.21
CA THR A 163 16.99 3.88 10.28
C THR A 163 17.69 2.63 9.78
N GLY A 164 17.35 2.16 8.57
CA GLY A 164 17.90 0.94 7.99
C GLY A 164 19.11 1.18 7.10
N CYS A 165 20.07 0.26 7.17
CA CYS A 165 21.25 0.23 6.29
C CYS A 165 21.03 -0.67 5.06
N ALA A 166 19.91 -1.38 4.99
CA ALA A 166 19.62 -2.33 3.93
C ALA A 166 18.57 -1.77 2.97
N ARG A 167 19.01 -1.50 1.76
CA ARG A 167 18.16 -1.45 0.57
C ARG A 167 18.39 -2.69 -0.25
#